data_bfa24b4c6ff0053d7274aa43155b33af
#
_entry.id   bfa24b4c6ff0053d7274aa43155b33af
#
_cell.length_a   1.000
_cell.length_b   1.000
_cell.length_c   1.000
_cell.angle_alpha   90.00
_cell.angle_beta   90.00
_cell.angle_gamma   90.00
#
_symmetry.space_group_name_H-M   'P 1'
#
loop_
_entity.id
_entity.type
_entity.pdbx_description
1 polymer ?
#
loop_
_entity_poly.entity_id
_entity_poly.type
_entity_poly.pdbx_seq_one_letter_code
_entity_poly.pdbx_strand_id
1 'polypeptide(L)'
;DSVPILLSFMIVAFGAQEKDAGVILSVAALLGTLAGLGTKGCSQRFGFLRTLCLITGAYGVGYAANTFSQNIWFSGFFFVIAMMGYGVFHNAAFSYLTVRTERSMLGKVLGDFTAIGDIGRIPITAFAGFLAAWSFAGIPGWRIVCALFGAVACCITLYLLWTWLRNGDAGGSPCEERKKPQSLLPPLSLLRDRHTASTVVANILDGFSGDQIFAFLPFLLFAKGMDPKVIGSFALAFTVGCFAGKMACGRLVGIFGSRKVFITSKLLMSALLAVLVTAQGLPVIIVTSILLGIVTKGTVPVLQTLLVEPVTDPQAYDDLFAFNTFARGSTNILTPLLFGFIASAFSAEYIYVLMAIVSVFAVAPVLFGRPMRA
;
A
#
# COMPACT_ATOMS: atom_id res chain seq x y z
N ASP A 1 2.78 4.10 4.82
CA ASP A 1 1.43 4.18 5.41
C ASP A 1 1.24 5.40 6.32
N SER A 2 2.32 6.01 6.85
CA SER A 2 2.20 7.24 7.66
C SER A 2 1.86 8.48 6.84
N VAL A 3 2.20 8.54 5.54
CA VAL A 3 1.95 9.70 4.68
C VAL A 3 0.47 10.12 4.66
N PRO A 4 -0.52 9.22 4.44
CA PRO A 4 -1.92 9.60 4.46
C PRO A 4 -2.37 10.20 5.81
N ILE A 5 -1.89 9.65 6.93
CA ILE A 5 -2.18 10.17 8.27
C ILE A 5 -1.61 11.58 8.43
N LEU A 6 -0.33 11.76 8.14
CA LEU A 6 0.32 13.07 8.27
C LEU A 6 -0.32 14.09 7.35
N LEU A 7 -0.65 13.70 6.13
CA LEU A 7 -1.29 14.55 5.15
C LEU A 7 -2.66 15.06 5.62
N SER A 8 -3.46 14.22 6.32
CA SER A 8 -4.74 14.65 6.87
C SER A 8 -4.59 15.75 7.94
N PHE A 9 -3.58 15.64 8.82
CA PHE A 9 -3.29 16.69 9.78
C PHE A 9 -2.76 17.97 9.13
N MET A 10 -1.95 17.83 8.07
CA MET A 10 -1.42 18.98 7.33
C MET A 10 -2.51 19.72 6.57
N ILE A 11 -3.49 19.02 5.99
CA ILE A 11 -4.64 19.64 5.32
C ILE A 11 -5.41 20.54 6.30
N VAL A 12 -5.69 20.03 7.49
CA VAL A 12 -6.34 20.83 8.53
C VAL A 12 -5.46 22.01 8.96
N ALA A 13 -4.16 21.77 9.17
CA ALA A 13 -3.24 22.81 9.62
C ALA A 13 -3.01 23.94 8.60
N PHE A 14 -3.05 23.63 7.29
CA PHE A 14 -2.85 24.61 6.21
C PHE A 14 -4.15 25.14 5.60
N GLY A 15 -5.33 24.67 6.07
CA GLY A 15 -6.61 25.06 5.49
C GLY A 15 -6.79 24.61 4.03
N ALA A 16 -6.12 23.51 3.63
CA ALA A 16 -6.19 22.96 2.30
C ALA A 16 -7.46 22.08 2.13
N GLN A 17 -7.74 21.63 0.92
CA GLN A 17 -8.89 20.81 0.61
C GLN A 17 -8.50 19.32 0.46
N GLU A 18 -9.44 18.40 0.67
CA GLU A 18 -9.22 16.95 0.53
C GLU A 18 -8.79 16.55 -0.89
N LYS A 19 -9.19 17.33 -1.93
CA LYS A 19 -8.72 17.14 -3.30
C LYS A 19 -7.19 17.29 -3.42
N ASP A 20 -6.59 18.18 -2.64
CA ASP A 20 -5.14 18.38 -2.65
C ASP A 20 -4.42 17.14 -2.12
N ALA A 21 -4.97 16.48 -1.08
CA ALA A 21 -4.48 15.17 -0.63
C ALA A 21 -4.60 14.12 -1.73
N GLY A 22 -5.74 14.05 -2.40
CA GLY A 22 -5.96 13.12 -3.50
C GLY A 22 -4.94 13.30 -4.63
N VAL A 23 -4.67 14.53 -5.04
CA VAL A 23 -3.65 14.86 -6.05
C VAL A 23 -2.26 14.43 -5.59
N ILE A 24 -1.86 14.79 -4.37
CA ILE A 24 -0.55 14.45 -3.80
C ILE A 24 -0.35 12.93 -3.76
N LEU A 25 -1.34 12.19 -3.25
CA LEU A 25 -1.28 10.72 -3.16
C LEU A 25 -1.22 10.07 -4.55
N SER A 26 -1.97 10.59 -5.53
CA SER A 26 -1.96 10.07 -6.90
C SER A 26 -0.64 10.31 -7.60
N VAL A 27 -0.07 11.52 -7.48
CA VAL A 27 1.26 11.85 -8.04
C VAL A 27 2.34 11.01 -7.35
N ALA A 28 2.25 10.84 -6.03
CA ALA A 28 3.19 10.01 -5.27
C ALA A 28 3.12 8.54 -5.70
N ALA A 29 1.92 8.00 -5.93
CA ALA A 29 1.73 6.64 -6.43
C ALA A 29 2.27 6.46 -7.85
N LEU A 30 2.00 7.43 -8.75
CA LEU A 30 2.50 7.41 -10.12
C LEU A 30 4.03 7.45 -10.16
N LEU A 31 4.64 8.45 -9.53
CA LEU A 31 6.09 8.63 -9.55
C LEU A 31 6.82 7.55 -8.75
N GLY A 32 6.23 7.04 -7.66
CA GLY A 32 6.72 5.89 -6.92
C GLY A 32 6.74 4.62 -7.77
N THR A 33 5.69 4.39 -8.57
CA THR A 33 5.62 3.26 -9.51
C THR A 33 6.66 3.39 -10.62
N LEU A 34 6.79 4.57 -11.23
CA LEU A 34 7.78 4.84 -12.28
C LEU A 34 9.22 4.69 -11.75
N ALA A 35 9.50 5.22 -10.56
CA ALA A 35 10.80 5.06 -9.91
C ALA A 35 11.09 3.57 -9.62
N GLY A 36 10.07 2.82 -9.18
CA GLY A 36 10.16 1.38 -8.97
C GLY A 36 10.56 0.59 -10.22
N LEU A 37 10.06 0.98 -11.40
CA LEU A 37 10.47 0.39 -12.68
C LEU A 37 11.96 0.65 -12.99
N GLY A 38 12.50 1.79 -12.57
CA GLY A 38 13.90 2.15 -12.71
C GLY A 38 14.87 1.40 -11.77
N THR A 39 14.37 0.64 -10.79
CA THR A 39 15.18 -0.02 -9.75
C THR A 39 16.30 -0.87 -10.32
N LYS A 40 16.00 -1.67 -11.35
CA LYS A 40 16.98 -2.57 -12.00
C LYS A 40 18.15 -1.78 -12.59
N GLY A 41 17.86 -0.70 -13.31
CA GLY A 41 18.89 0.17 -13.89
C GLY A 41 19.74 0.85 -12.82
N CYS A 42 19.14 1.31 -11.74
CA CYS A 42 19.86 1.90 -10.61
C CYS A 42 20.78 0.88 -9.92
N SER A 43 20.27 -0.30 -9.59
CA SER A 43 21.05 -1.34 -8.92
C SER A 43 22.19 -1.89 -9.78
N GLN A 44 21.98 -1.99 -11.09
CA GLN A 44 23.03 -2.40 -12.05
C GLN A 44 24.12 -1.35 -12.20
N ARG A 45 23.75 -0.05 -12.22
CA ARG A 45 24.70 1.05 -12.44
C ARG A 45 25.47 1.44 -11.19
N PHE A 46 24.81 1.47 -10.05
CA PHE A 46 25.40 1.98 -8.80
C PHE A 46 25.75 0.88 -7.78
N GLY A 47 25.32 -0.34 -8.00
CA GLY A 47 25.37 -1.41 -7.01
C GLY A 47 24.20 -1.36 -6.02
N PHE A 48 23.99 -2.46 -5.30
CA PHE A 48 22.82 -2.62 -4.43
C PHE A 48 22.88 -1.72 -3.18
N LEU A 49 24.01 -1.69 -2.46
CA LEU A 49 24.16 -0.91 -1.24
C LEU A 49 24.09 0.60 -1.50
N ARG A 50 24.71 1.09 -2.59
CA ARG A 50 24.61 2.50 -2.97
C ARG A 50 23.17 2.87 -3.34
N THR A 51 22.48 1.99 -4.06
CA THR A 51 21.07 2.20 -4.39
C THR A 51 20.23 2.30 -3.12
N LEU A 52 20.44 1.42 -2.14
CA LEU A 52 19.77 1.52 -0.83
C LEU A 52 20.10 2.82 -0.09
N CYS A 53 21.36 3.27 -0.09
CA CYS A 53 21.74 4.55 0.53
C CYS A 53 21.01 5.73 -0.13
N LEU A 54 20.95 5.78 -1.47
CA LEU A 54 20.26 6.84 -2.19
C LEU A 54 18.76 6.87 -1.88
N ILE A 55 18.14 5.71 -1.83
CA ILE A 55 16.70 5.55 -1.59
C ILE A 55 16.34 5.94 -0.16
N THR A 56 17.07 5.41 0.84
CA THR A 56 16.81 5.74 2.24
C THR A 56 17.14 7.20 2.53
N GLY A 57 18.16 7.77 1.86
CA GLY A 57 18.46 9.20 1.90
C GLY A 57 17.33 10.05 1.33
N ALA A 58 16.81 9.71 0.16
CA ALA A 58 15.67 10.41 -0.45
C ALA A 58 14.42 10.34 0.45
N TYR A 59 14.15 9.18 1.03
CA TYR A 59 13.07 9.00 2.02
C TYR A 59 13.27 9.89 3.23
N GLY A 60 14.49 9.90 3.80
CA GLY A 60 14.85 10.73 4.95
C GLY A 60 14.74 12.22 4.67
N VAL A 61 15.24 12.67 3.52
CA VAL A 61 15.11 14.08 3.08
C VAL A 61 13.65 14.46 2.90
N GLY A 62 12.85 13.58 2.28
CA GLY A 62 11.42 13.81 2.09
C GLY A 62 10.68 14.04 3.41
N TYR A 63 10.95 13.26 4.44
CA TYR A 63 10.35 13.46 5.75
C TYR A 63 10.96 14.65 6.52
N ALA A 64 12.28 14.77 6.54
CA ALA A 64 12.95 15.86 7.27
C ALA A 64 12.56 17.25 6.73
N ALA A 65 12.47 17.41 5.41
CA ALA A 65 12.05 18.66 4.79
C ALA A 65 10.60 19.04 5.15
N ASN A 66 9.72 18.06 5.35
CA ASN A 66 8.35 18.31 5.79
C ASN A 66 8.26 18.93 7.19
N THR A 67 9.28 18.80 8.04
CA THR A 67 9.35 19.49 9.33
C THR A 67 9.26 21.01 9.17
N PHE A 68 9.80 21.54 8.08
CA PHE A 68 9.85 22.99 7.78
C PHE A 68 8.73 23.44 6.82
N SER A 69 7.79 22.55 6.52
CA SER A 69 6.73 22.83 5.57
C SER A 69 5.84 23.99 6.01
N GLN A 70 5.54 24.88 5.06
CA GLN A 70 4.69 26.08 5.26
C GLN A 70 3.39 26.01 4.45
N ASN A 71 3.28 25.09 3.49
CA ASN A 71 2.08 24.88 2.70
C ASN A 71 1.97 23.45 2.24
N ILE A 72 0.77 23.06 1.80
CA ILE A 72 0.44 21.68 1.44
C ILE A 72 1.21 21.19 0.20
N TRP A 73 1.49 22.06 -0.77
CA TRP A 73 2.18 21.70 -2.00
C TRP A 73 3.68 21.46 -1.78
N PHE A 74 4.29 22.24 -0.89
CA PHE A 74 5.66 21.96 -0.43
C PHE A 74 5.73 20.60 0.24
N SER A 75 4.79 20.30 1.14
CA SER A 75 4.67 18.98 1.77
C SER A 75 4.47 17.87 0.75
N GLY A 76 3.58 18.09 -0.21
CA GLY A 76 3.30 17.15 -1.29
C GLY A 76 4.54 16.81 -2.11
N PHE A 77 5.32 17.82 -2.50
CA PHE A 77 6.55 17.60 -3.26
C PHE A 77 7.55 16.69 -2.51
N PHE A 78 7.77 16.93 -1.23
CA PHE A 78 8.69 16.11 -0.44
C PHE A 78 8.13 14.74 -0.09
N PHE A 79 6.81 14.59 0.08
CA PHE A 79 6.21 13.27 0.22
C PHE A 79 6.30 12.45 -1.06
N VAL A 80 6.20 13.08 -2.23
CA VAL A 80 6.43 12.41 -3.52
C VAL A 80 7.85 11.85 -3.58
N ILE A 81 8.86 12.63 -3.18
CA ILE A 81 10.26 12.16 -3.10
C ILE A 81 10.39 10.95 -2.16
N ALA A 82 9.78 11.01 -0.97
CA ALA A 82 9.78 9.90 -0.04
C ALA A 82 9.12 8.64 -0.63
N MET A 83 7.99 8.79 -1.32
CA MET A 83 7.26 7.67 -1.93
C MET A 83 8.01 7.07 -3.13
N MET A 84 8.75 7.87 -3.90
CA MET A 84 9.66 7.35 -4.93
C MET A 84 10.75 6.47 -4.29
N GLY A 85 11.33 6.91 -3.18
CA GLY A 85 12.27 6.09 -2.40
C GLY A 85 11.67 4.77 -1.96
N TYR A 86 10.44 4.78 -1.43
CA TYR A 86 9.74 3.57 -1.01
C TYR A 86 9.50 2.58 -2.18
N GLY A 87 9.06 3.07 -3.34
CA GLY A 87 8.80 2.23 -4.52
C GLY A 87 10.07 1.49 -4.99
N VAL A 88 11.19 2.19 -5.04
CA VAL A 88 12.49 1.58 -5.41
C VAL A 88 12.98 0.62 -4.33
N PHE A 89 12.86 0.97 -3.04
CA PHE A 89 13.27 0.11 -1.92
C PHE A 89 12.58 -1.25 -1.97
N HIS A 90 11.28 -1.25 -2.14
CA HIS A 90 10.49 -2.47 -2.15
C HIS A 90 10.97 -3.42 -3.25
N ASN A 91 11.09 -2.91 -4.47
CA ASN A 91 11.55 -3.69 -5.62
C ASN A 91 13.01 -4.16 -5.48
N ALA A 92 13.91 -3.28 -4.98
CA ALA A 92 15.31 -3.64 -4.75
C ALA A 92 15.45 -4.76 -3.71
N ALA A 93 14.73 -4.65 -2.58
CA ALA A 93 14.77 -5.64 -1.52
C ALA A 93 14.26 -7.02 -1.99
N PHE A 94 13.15 -7.06 -2.71
CA PHE A 94 12.62 -8.30 -3.29
C PHE A 94 13.59 -8.91 -4.29
N SER A 95 14.16 -8.12 -5.20
CA SER A 95 15.16 -8.59 -6.17
C SER A 95 16.39 -9.18 -5.48
N TYR A 96 16.90 -8.49 -4.45
CA TYR A 96 18.06 -8.93 -3.69
C TYR A 96 17.82 -10.26 -2.97
N LEU A 97 16.67 -10.40 -2.29
CA LEU A 97 16.29 -11.63 -1.61
C LEU A 97 16.10 -12.79 -2.59
N THR A 98 15.48 -12.52 -3.74
CA THR A 98 15.23 -13.54 -4.77
C THR A 98 16.52 -14.12 -5.35
N VAL A 99 17.54 -13.27 -5.56
CA VAL A 99 18.83 -13.73 -6.11
C VAL A 99 19.63 -14.55 -5.10
N ARG A 100 19.53 -14.25 -3.80
CA ARG A 100 20.34 -14.90 -2.75
C ARG A 100 19.66 -16.06 -2.06
N THR A 101 18.40 -16.32 -2.34
CA THR A 101 17.64 -17.38 -1.68
C THR A 101 17.43 -18.55 -2.64
N GLU A 102 17.64 -19.76 -2.13
CA GLU A 102 17.30 -20.97 -2.87
C GLU A 102 15.82 -21.02 -3.19
N ARG A 103 15.45 -21.53 -4.38
CA ARG A 103 14.06 -21.59 -4.84
C ARG A 103 13.11 -22.27 -3.86
N SER A 104 13.59 -23.31 -3.15
CA SER A 104 12.85 -24.05 -2.12
C SER A 104 12.46 -23.19 -0.92
N MET A 105 13.26 -22.18 -0.56
CA MET A 105 13.09 -21.30 0.59
C MET A 105 12.54 -19.91 0.21
N LEU A 106 12.46 -19.61 -1.09
CA LEU A 106 12.14 -18.26 -1.57
C LEU A 106 10.78 -17.75 -1.04
N GLY A 107 9.75 -18.58 -1.10
CA GLY A 107 8.43 -18.22 -0.60
C GLY A 107 8.44 -17.89 0.90
N LYS A 108 9.18 -18.68 1.70
CA LYS A 108 9.33 -18.44 3.13
C LYS A 108 10.05 -17.12 3.41
N VAL A 109 11.21 -16.90 2.77
CA VAL A 109 12.03 -15.69 3.00
C VAL A 109 11.29 -14.41 2.59
N LEU A 110 10.58 -14.42 1.45
CA LEU A 110 9.77 -13.27 1.02
C LEU A 110 8.57 -13.07 1.94
N GLY A 111 7.96 -14.16 2.42
CA GLY A 111 6.89 -14.11 3.41
C GLY A 111 7.35 -13.52 4.73
N ASP A 112 8.48 -14.00 5.26
CA ASP A 112 9.07 -13.49 6.51
C ASP A 112 9.46 -12.01 6.39
N PHE A 113 10.05 -11.60 5.26
CA PHE A 113 10.39 -10.20 4.99
C PHE A 113 9.15 -9.28 5.03
N THR A 114 8.07 -9.70 4.37
CA THR A 114 6.82 -8.92 4.38
C THR A 114 6.15 -8.91 5.75
N ALA A 115 6.18 -10.03 6.48
CA ALA A 115 5.61 -10.14 7.82
C ALA A 115 6.38 -9.26 8.83
N ILE A 116 7.71 -9.27 8.80
CA ILE A 116 8.54 -8.39 9.64
C ILE A 116 8.24 -6.92 9.31
N GLY A 117 8.09 -6.58 8.03
CA GLY A 117 7.68 -5.25 7.60
C GLY A 117 6.32 -4.84 8.17
N ASP A 118 5.34 -5.73 8.17
CA ASP A 118 4.01 -5.47 8.74
C ASP A 118 4.06 -5.33 10.28
N ILE A 119 4.85 -6.14 10.97
CA ILE A 119 5.05 -6.03 12.44
C ILE A 119 5.64 -4.67 12.80
N GLY A 120 6.65 -4.19 12.04
CA GLY A 120 7.22 -2.86 12.26
C GLY A 120 6.26 -1.72 11.91
N ARG A 121 5.43 -1.91 10.88
CA ARG A 121 4.48 -0.91 10.40
C ARG A 121 3.37 -0.59 11.42
N ILE A 122 2.85 -1.60 12.11
CA ILE A 122 1.72 -1.44 13.06
C ILE A 122 2.02 -0.38 14.14
N PRO A 123 3.08 -0.52 14.97
CA PRO A 123 3.36 0.46 16.01
C PRO A 123 3.77 1.83 15.44
N ILE A 124 4.52 1.86 14.33
CA ILE A 124 4.96 3.11 13.71
C ILE A 124 3.76 3.93 13.20
N THR A 125 2.79 3.27 12.56
CA THR A 125 1.60 3.93 12.03
C THR A 125 0.70 4.46 13.16
N ALA A 126 0.51 3.67 14.21
CA ALA A 126 -0.23 4.09 15.39
C ALA A 126 0.45 5.26 16.11
N PHE A 127 1.75 5.15 16.33
CA PHE A 127 2.55 6.20 16.95
C PHE A 127 2.50 7.51 16.16
N ALA A 128 2.61 7.44 14.83
CA ALA A 128 2.46 8.60 13.96
C ALA A 128 1.10 9.30 14.14
N GLY A 129 0.00 8.52 14.19
CA GLY A 129 -1.34 9.06 14.41
C GLY A 129 -1.51 9.71 15.79
N PHE A 130 -1.05 9.05 16.86
CA PHE A 130 -1.12 9.60 18.21
C PHE A 130 -0.27 10.86 18.35
N LEU A 131 0.99 10.82 17.94
CA LEU A 131 1.92 11.94 18.11
C LEU A 131 1.52 13.13 17.23
N ALA A 132 1.03 12.90 16.01
CA ALA A 132 0.60 13.96 15.10
C ALA A 132 -0.59 14.77 15.64
N ALA A 133 -1.44 14.15 16.47
CA ALA A 133 -2.60 14.80 17.07
C ALA A 133 -2.27 15.74 18.24
N TRP A 134 -1.05 15.71 18.76
CA TRP A 134 -0.61 16.54 19.86
C TRP A 134 0.15 17.76 19.37
N SER A 135 0.26 18.78 20.23
CA SER A 135 1.18 19.90 20.05
C SER A 135 2.11 19.97 21.25
N PHE A 136 3.40 20.15 21.00
CA PHE A 136 4.43 20.24 22.03
C PHE A 136 5.13 21.60 21.93
N ALA A 137 5.03 22.41 22.98
CA ALA A 137 5.64 23.74 23.02
C ALA A 137 5.28 24.62 21.80
N GLY A 138 4.04 24.53 21.31
CA GLY A 138 3.57 25.28 20.14
C GLY A 138 3.95 24.67 18.78
N ILE A 139 4.70 23.56 18.76
CA ILE A 139 5.04 22.84 17.53
C ILE A 139 3.97 21.77 17.26
N PRO A 140 3.33 21.77 16.08
CA PRO A 140 2.38 20.74 15.70
C PRO A 140 3.02 19.35 15.70
N GLY A 141 2.33 18.34 16.25
CA GLY A 141 2.87 16.98 16.39
C GLY A 141 3.26 16.32 15.08
N TRP A 142 2.55 16.60 13.99
CA TRP A 142 2.92 16.08 12.67
C TRP A 142 4.33 16.51 12.22
N ARG A 143 4.81 17.71 12.61
CA ARG A 143 6.20 18.14 12.36
C ARG A 143 7.20 17.31 13.13
N ILE A 144 6.87 16.98 14.38
CA ILE A 144 7.72 16.13 15.23
C ILE A 144 7.81 14.72 14.64
N VAL A 145 6.69 14.17 14.15
CA VAL A 145 6.69 12.87 13.45
C VAL A 145 7.58 12.92 12.22
N CYS A 146 7.47 13.97 11.41
CA CYS A 146 8.30 14.14 10.22
C CYS A 146 9.80 14.23 10.59
N ALA A 147 10.15 14.99 11.64
CA ALA A 147 11.51 15.10 12.14
C ALA A 147 12.07 13.75 12.60
N LEU A 148 11.29 12.99 13.38
CA LEU A 148 11.69 11.68 13.90
C LEU A 148 11.89 10.67 12.76
N PHE A 149 10.97 10.61 11.80
CA PHE A 149 11.11 9.69 10.66
C PHE A 149 12.28 10.09 9.76
N GLY A 150 12.48 11.39 9.55
CA GLY A 150 13.65 11.91 8.86
C GLY A 150 14.95 11.53 9.57
N ALA A 151 15.03 11.71 10.89
CA ALA A 151 16.20 11.38 11.70
C ALA A 151 16.51 9.86 11.65
N VAL A 152 15.50 9.00 11.83
CA VAL A 152 15.66 7.55 11.74
C VAL A 152 16.17 7.14 10.34
N ALA A 153 15.58 7.71 9.29
CA ALA A 153 16.02 7.42 7.92
C ALA A 153 17.45 7.91 7.66
N CYS A 154 17.83 9.07 8.18
CA CYS A 154 19.22 9.57 8.14
C CYS A 154 20.19 8.63 8.88
N CYS A 155 19.84 8.15 10.06
CA CYS A 155 20.66 7.16 10.80
C CYS A 155 20.84 5.87 10.00
N ILE A 156 19.77 5.35 9.38
CA ILE A 156 19.83 4.17 8.53
C ILE A 156 20.72 4.44 7.31
N THR A 157 20.57 5.60 6.67
CA THR A 157 21.40 6.00 5.52
C THR A 157 22.87 6.07 5.88
N LEU A 158 23.21 6.68 7.02
CA LEU A 158 24.58 6.77 7.52
C LEU A 158 25.15 5.38 7.84
N TYR A 159 24.35 4.50 8.45
CA TYR A 159 24.74 3.12 8.71
C TYR A 159 25.01 2.33 7.41
N LEU A 160 24.14 2.47 6.41
CA LEU A 160 24.33 1.83 5.11
C LEU A 160 25.56 2.39 4.38
N LEU A 161 25.78 3.71 4.45
CA LEU A 161 26.95 4.37 3.88
C LEU A 161 28.24 3.89 4.55
N TRP A 162 28.27 3.81 5.90
CA TRP A 162 29.38 3.28 6.64
C TRP A 162 29.68 1.81 6.27
N THR A 163 28.63 0.99 6.16
CA THR A 163 28.76 -0.41 5.75
C THR A 163 29.34 -0.52 4.34
N TRP A 164 28.88 0.33 3.42
CA TRP A 164 29.39 0.38 2.06
C TRP A 164 30.87 0.83 2.01
N LEU A 165 31.24 1.87 2.75
CA LEU A 165 32.62 2.36 2.81
C LEU A 165 33.58 1.30 3.39
N ARG A 166 33.11 0.48 4.35
CA ARG A 166 33.93 -0.54 4.98
C ARG A 166 34.06 -1.82 4.15
N ASN A 167 33.00 -2.28 3.53
CA ASN A 167 32.92 -3.60 2.90
C ASN A 167 32.85 -3.53 1.36
N GLY A 168 32.76 -2.32 0.79
CA GLY A 168 32.46 -2.13 -0.64
C GLY A 168 31.10 -2.69 -1.01
N ASP A 169 30.83 -2.76 -2.30
CA ASP A 169 29.64 -3.47 -2.83
C ASP A 169 29.89 -5.00 -2.86
N ALA A 170 30.28 -5.61 -1.73
CA ALA A 170 30.56 -7.03 -1.60
C ALA A 170 29.38 -7.98 -1.90
N GLY A 171 28.32 -7.47 -2.49
CA GLY A 171 27.12 -8.19 -2.89
C GLY A 171 26.70 -8.03 -4.34
N GLY A 172 27.51 -7.38 -5.14
CA GLY A 172 27.15 -7.06 -6.50
C GLY A 172 28.00 -7.75 -7.55
N SER A 173 27.95 -9.06 -7.67
CA SER A 173 28.02 -9.59 -9.02
C SER A 173 26.74 -9.16 -9.73
N PRO A 174 26.83 -8.54 -10.90
CA PRO A 174 25.67 -8.27 -11.70
C PRO A 174 24.93 -9.59 -11.85
N CYS A 175 23.64 -9.54 -11.67
CA CYS A 175 22.76 -10.65 -11.99
C CYS A 175 23.18 -11.19 -13.38
N GLU A 176 23.96 -12.30 -13.38
CA GLU A 176 24.28 -13.00 -14.61
C GLU A 176 22.96 -13.33 -15.27
N GLU A 177 22.78 -12.72 -16.43
CA GLU A 177 21.92 -13.12 -17.50
C GLU A 177 20.63 -13.88 -17.13
N ARG A 178 19.60 -13.21 -16.67
CA ARG A 178 18.26 -13.56 -17.17
C ARG A 178 18.17 -13.03 -18.61
N LYS A 179 18.53 -13.93 -19.53
CA LYS A 179 18.33 -13.78 -20.96
C LYS A 179 16.85 -13.49 -21.22
N LYS A 180 16.54 -12.29 -21.49
CA LYS A 180 15.52 -11.60 -22.27
C LYS A 180 15.13 -10.30 -21.58
N PRO A 181 15.11 -9.18 -22.27
CA PRO A 181 14.42 -8.00 -21.79
C PRO A 181 12.93 -8.38 -21.68
N GLN A 182 12.46 -8.62 -20.46
CA GLN A 182 11.02 -8.66 -20.22
C GLN A 182 10.47 -7.33 -20.69
N SER A 183 9.51 -7.36 -21.60
CA SER A 183 8.77 -6.17 -22.00
C SER A 183 8.28 -5.47 -20.74
N LEU A 184 8.47 -4.15 -20.64
CA LEU A 184 8.00 -3.33 -19.53
C LEU A 184 6.48 -3.46 -19.30
N LEU A 185 5.76 -3.89 -20.32
CA LEU A 185 4.33 -4.15 -20.28
C LEU A 185 4.08 -5.64 -20.46
N PRO A 186 3.31 -6.25 -19.55
CA PRO A 186 2.92 -7.64 -19.67
C PRO A 186 2.07 -7.84 -20.93
N PRO A 187 2.14 -9.05 -21.55
CA PRO A 187 1.45 -9.30 -22.79
C PRO A 187 -0.07 -9.23 -22.62
N LEU A 188 -0.73 -8.33 -23.34
CA LEU A 188 -2.19 -8.19 -23.35
C LEU A 188 -2.92 -9.46 -23.83
N SER A 189 -2.20 -10.39 -24.45
CA SER A 189 -2.73 -11.70 -24.83
C SER A 189 -3.26 -12.52 -23.66
N LEU A 190 -2.76 -12.28 -22.44
CA LEU A 190 -3.25 -12.92 -21.21
C LEU A 190 -4.73 -12.61 -20.92
N LEU A 191 -5.23 -11.47 -21.38
CA LEU A 191 -6.65 -11.09 -21.23
C LEU A 191 -7.60 -11.86 -22.17
N ARG A 192 -7.08 -12.63 -23.14
CA ARG A 192 -7.91 -13.49 -23.98
C ARG A 192 -8.52 -14.64 -23.19
N ASP A 193 -7.83 -15.10 -22.16
CA ASP A 193 -8.42 -16.05 -21.23
C ASP A 193 -9.47 -15.39 -20.35
N ARG A 194 -10.71 -15.89 -20.42
CA ARG A 194 -11.85 -15.31 -19.70
C ARG A 194 -11.69 -15.34 -18.20
N HIS A 195 -11.03 -16.39 -17.66
CA HIS A 195 -10.78 -16.48 -16.21
C HIS A 195 -9.78 -15.43 -15.77
N THR A 196 -8.65 -15.32 -16.45
CA THR A 196 -7.62 -14.30 -16.19
C THR A 196 -8.20 -12.90 -16.29
N ALA A 197 -8.93 -12.59 -17.37
CA ALA A 197 -9.57 -11.29 -17.54
C ALA A 197 -10.54 -10.97 -16.40
N SER A 198 -11.41 -11.93 -16.02
CA SER A 198 -12.36 -11.73 -14.93
C SER A 198 -11.68 -11.54 -13.57
N THR A 199 -10.59 -12.26 -13.30
CA THR A 199 -9.83 -12.11 -12.05
C THR A 199 -9.09 -10.78 -12.00
N VAL A 200 -8.53 -10.33 -13.11
CA VAL A 200 -7.88 -9.00 -13.19
C VAL A 200 -8.91 -7.88 -12.98
N VAL A 201 -10.09 -7.97 -13.60
CA VAL A 201 -11.17 -6.99 -13.36
C VAL A 201 -11.60 -7.02 -11.90
N ALA A 202 -11.74 -8.20 -11.28
CA ALA A 202 -12.03 -8.31 -9.85
C ALA A 202 -10.94 -7.66 -9.00
N ASN A 203 -9.66 -7.79 -9.36
CA ASN A 203 -8.55 -7.16 -8.65
C ASN A 203 -8.54 -5.62 -8.80
N ILE A 204 -8.89 -5.09 -9.97
CA ILE A 204 -9.07 -3.65 -10.18
C ILE A 204 -10.18 -3.12 -9.28
N LEU A 205 -11.34 -3.79 -9.25
CA LEU A 205 -12.47 -3.39 -8.40
C LEU A 205 -12.17 -3.58 -6.90
N ASP A 206 -11.39 -4.62 -6.54
CA ASP A 206 -10.89 -4.82 -5.18
C ASP A 206 -9.97 -3.67 -4.74
N GLY A 207 -9.00 -3.30 -5.59
CA GLY A 207 -8.12 -2.16 -5.33
C GLY A 207 -8.90 -0.85 -5.18
N PHE A 208 -9.83 -0.60 -6.09
CA PHE A 208 -10.69 0.59 -6.04
C PHE A 208 -11.50 0.66 -4.75
N SER A 209 -12.10 -0.45 -4.31
CA SER A 209 -12.96 -0.49 -3.12
C SER A 209 -12.17 -0.54 -1.80
N GLY A 210 -10.90 -0.99 -1.78
CA GLY A 210 -10.21 -1.33 -0.55
C GLY A 210 -8.91 -0.59 -0.26
N ASP A 211 -8.12 -0.27 -1.29
CA ASP A 211 -6.75 0.21 -1.05
C ASP A 211 -6.68 1.59 -0.40
N GLN A 212 -7.71 2.42 -0.59
CA GLN A 212 -7.76 3.79 -0.08
C GLN A 212 -8.57 3.95 1.22
N ILE A 213 -9.15 2.90 1.78
CA ILE A 213 -9.91 2.97 3.04
C ILE A 213 -9.08 3.66 4.12
N PHE A 214 -7.86 3.20 4.30
CA PHE A 214 -6.96 3.75 5.32
C PHE A 214 -6.54 5.19 5.04
N ALA A 215 -6.32 5.54 3.77
CA ALA A 215 -5.85 6.87 3.39
C ALA A 215 -6.91 7.96 3.65
N PHE A 216 -8.18 7.64 3.45
CA PHE A 216 -9.28 8.59 3.64
C PHE A 216 -9.99 8.44 4.99
N LEU A 217 -9.64 7.47 5.83
CA LEU A 217 -10.25 7.26 7.14
C LEU A 217 -10.14 8.50 8.05
N PRO A 218 -9.01 9.21 8.16
CA PRO A 218 -8.93 10.43 8.97
C PRO A 218 -9.93 11.49 8.52
N PHE A 219 -10.15 11.66 7.21
CA PHE A 219 -11.11 12.64 6.68
C PHE A 219 -12.55 12.29 7.05
N LEU A 220 -12.92 11.00 7.01
CA LEU A 220 -14.22 10.53 7.49
C LEU A 220 -14.40 10.82 8.98
N LEU A 221 -13.37 10.60 9.80
CA LEU A 221 -13.43 10.83 11.24
C LEU A 221 -13.56 12.33 11.56
N PHE A 222 -12.86 13.19 10.82
CA PHE A 222 -13.02 14.64 10.93
C PHE A 222 -14.42 15.09 10.50
N ALA A 223 -14.95 14.55 9.40
CA ALA A 223 -16.32 14.86 8.94
C ALA A 223 -17.38 14.46 9.99
N LYS A 224 -17.12 13.41 10.78
CA LYS A 224 -17.96 12.98 11.91
C LYS A 224 -17.74 13.78 13.21
N GLY A 225 -16.88 14.80 13.19
CA GLY A 225 -16.56 15.62 14.36
C GLY A 225 -15.79 14.90 15.46
N MET A 226 -15.06 13.83 15.13
CA MET A 226 -14.27 13.08 16.10
C MET A 226 -12.97 13.81 16.46
N ASP A 227 -12.53 13.65 17.71
CA ASP A 227 -11.27 14.23 18.18
C ASP A 227 -10.09 13.65 17.36
N PRO A 228 -9.21 14.50 16.80
CA PRO A 228 -8.00 14.06 16.11
C PRO A 228 -7.14 13.06 16.87
N LYS A 229 -7.18 13.08 18.20
CA LYS A 229 -6.42 12.17 19.08
C LYS A 229 -6.81 10.69 18.92
N VAL A 230 -8.02 10.39 18.42
CA VAL A 230 -8.46 9.02 18.21
C VAL A 230 -7.98 8.40 16.90
N ILE A 231 -7.42 9.20 15.98
CA ILE A 231 -6.93 8.72 14.67
C ILE A 231 -5.87 7.63 14.84
N GLY A 232 -4.97 7.78 15.81
CA GLY A 232 -3.98 6.75 16.11
C GLY A 232 -4.59 5.41 16.50
N SER A 233 -5.70 5.42 17.27
CA SER A 233 -6.43 4.21 17.67
C SER A 233 -7.06 3.51 16.48
N PHE A 234 -7.63 4.27 15.54
CA PHE A 234 -8.20 3.70 14.30
C PHE A 234 -7.13 3.14 13.40
N ALA A 235 -6.01 3.86 13.26
CA ALA A 235 -4.87 3.41 12.48
C ALA A 235 -4.34 2.08 13.03
N LEU A 236 -4.20 1.96 14.35
CA LEU A 236 -3.82 0.73 15.03
C LEU A 236 -4.84 -0.39 14.76
N ALA A 237 -6.12 -0.12 15.03
CA ALA A 237 -7.21 -1.09 14.87
C ALA A 237 -7.25 -1.66 13.44
N PHE A 238 -7.24 -0.79 12.44
CA PHE A 238 -7.26 -1.19 11.03
C PHE A 238 -6.01 -2.01 10.66
N THR A 239 -4.81 -1.59 11.11
CA THR A 239 -3.56 -2.25 10.75
C THR A 239 -3.42 -3.62 11.41
N VAL A 240 -3.88 -3.77 12.66
CA VAL A 240 -3.99 -5.08 13.35
C VAL A 240 -4.95 -5.98 12.59
N GLY A 241 -6.10 -5.45 12.16
CA GLY A 241 -7.04 -6.16 11.30
C GLY A 241 -6.40 -6.64 9.99
N CYS A 242 -5.62 -5.78 9.32
CA CYS A 242 -4.90 -6.14 8.09
C CYS A 242 -3.94 -7.33 8.29
N PHE A 243 -3.19 -7.32 9.39
CA PHE A 243 -2.28 -8.42 9.72
C PHE A 243 -3.06 -9.73 9.96
N ALA A 244 -4.09 -9.68 10.82
CA ALA A 244 -4.93 -10.83 11.10
C ALA A 244 -5.63 -11.37 9.83
N GLY A 245 -6.07 -10.48 8.95
CA GLY A 245 -6.75 -10.82 7.69
C GLY A 245 -5.86 -11.59 6.72
N LYS A 246 -4.60 -11.18 6.54
CA LYS A 246 -3.65 -11.91 5.69
C LYS A 246 -3.45 -13.35 6.16
N MET A 247 -3.36 -13.56 7.48
CA MET A 247 -3.20 -14.90 8.06
C MET A 247 -4.48 -15.72 7.99
N ALA A 248 -5.63 -15.12 8.30
CA ALA A 248 -6.92 -15.82 8.35
C ALA A 248 -7.40 -16.21 6.94
N CYS A 249 -7.44 -15.26 6.01
CA CYS A 249 -7.95 -15.52 4.66
C CYS A 249 -7.09 -16.52 3.89
N GLY A 250 -5.76 -16.52 4.07
CA GLY A 250 -4.89 -17.53 3.48
C GLY A 250 -5.24 -18.96 3.93
N ARG A 251 -5.59 -19.15 5.22
CA ARG A 251 -6.04 -20.46 5.73
C ARG A 251 -7.45 -20.81 5.25
N LEU A 252 -8.34 -19.82 5.20
CA LEU A 252 -9.72 -20.03 4.75
C LEU A 252 -9.78 -20.45 3.26
N VAL A 253 -8.86 -19.99 2.45
CA VAL A 253 -8.74 -20.43 1.05
C VAL A 253 -8.50 -21.94 0.94
N GLY A 254 -7.67 -22.51 1.81
CA GLY A 254 -7.43 -23.95 1.85
C GLY A 254 -8.67 -24.78 2.24
N ILE A 255 -9.61 -24.18 3.00
CA ILE A 255 -10.80 -24.87 3.52
C ILE A 255 -12.01 -24.69 2.57
N PHE A 256 -12.26 -23.44 2.13
CA PHE A 256 -13.48 -23.07 1.42
C PHE A 256 -13.26 -22.77 -0.07
N GLY A 257 -11.99 -22.70 -0.52
CA GLY A 257 -11.60 -22.30 -1.86
C GLY A 257 -11.56 -20.79 -2.05
N SER A 258 -10.68 -20.33 -2.95
CA SER A 258 -10.39 -18.91 -3.23
C SER A 258 -11.63 -18.10 -3.60
N ARG A 259 -12.48 -18.65 -4.47
CA ARG A 259 -13.70 -17.99 -4.98
C ARG A 259 -14.71 -17.65 -3.87
N LYS A 260 -15.04 -18.61 -3.00
CA LYS A 260 -16.01 -18.40 -1.91
C LYS A 260 -15.48 -17.40 -0.90
N VAL A 261 -14.19 -17.52 -0.53
CA VAL A 261 -13.55 -16.60 0.42
C VAL A 261 -13.56 -15.18 -0.13
N PHE A 262 -13.24 -14.97 -1.41
CA PHE A 262 -13.28 -13.65 -2.05
C PHE A 262 -14.68 -13.03 -2.00
N ILE A 263 -15.70 -13.78 -2.46
CA ILE A 263 -17.10 -13.31 -2.51
C ILE A 263 -17.57 -12.92 -1.10
N THR A 264 -17.38 -13.79 -0.11
CA THR A 264 -17.80 -13.54 1.27
C THR A 264 -17.07 -12.32 1.85
N SER A 265 -15.76 -12.19 1.61
CA SER A 265 -14.98 -11.03 2.07
C SER A 265 -15.49 -9.73 1.47
N LYS A 266 -15.85 -9.72 0.18
CA LYS A 266 -16.35 -8.52 -0.51
C LYS A 266 -17.73 -8.09 -0.04
N LEU A 267 -18.64 -9.04 0.16
CA LEU A 267 -19.97 -8.74 0.70
C LEU A 267 -19.88 -8.24 2.15
N LEU A 268 -19.05 -8.89 2.98
CA LEU A 268 -18.81 -8.45 4.35
C LEU A 268 -18.16 -7.05 4.39
N MET A 269 -17.20 -6.78 3.49
CA MET A 269 -16.56 -5.47 3.36
C MET A 269 -17.59 -4.39 3.03
N SER A 270 -18.49 -4.64 2.07
CA SER A 270 -19.56 -3.70 1.73
C SER A 270 -20.45 -3.39 2.93
N ALA A 271 -20.89 -4.42 3.67
CA ALA A 271 -21.69 -4.25 4.87
C ALA A 271 -20.95 -3.44 5.96
N LEU A 272 -19.66 -3.74 6.19
CA LEU A 272 -18.84 -3.03 7.17
C LEU A 272 -18.60 -1.56 6.77
N LEU A 273 -18.45 -1.26 5.48
CA LEU A 273 -18.34 0.12 4.99
C LEU A 273 -19.64 0.89 5.23
N ALA A 274 -20.81 0.27 5.01
CA ALA A 274 -22.10 0.86 5.35
C ALA A 274 -22.24 1.13 6.84
N VAL A 275 -21.81 0.19 7.69
CA VAL A 275 -21.77 0.38 9.16
C VAL A 275 -20.83 1.53 9.52
N LEU A 276 -19.65 1.62 8.91
CA LEU A 276 -18.68 2.69 9.18
C LEU A 276 -19.25 4.07 8.88
N VAL A 277 -20.02 4.21 7.78
CA VAL A 277 -20.67 5.47 7.40
C VAL A 277 -21.75 5.86 8.39
N THR A 278 -22.55 4.91 8.88
CA THR A 278 -23.69 5.20 9.76
C THR A 278 -23.31 5.25 11.24
N ALA A 279 -22.19 4.63 11.63
CA ALA A 279 -21.75 4.56 13.03
C ALA A 279 -21.36 5.95 13.58
N GLN A 280 -21.80 6.24 14.81
CA GLN A 280 -21.45 7.47 15.54
C GLN A 280 -20.63 7.16 16.81
N GLY A 281 -20.69 5.94 17.31
CA GLY A 281 -19.99 5.53 18.54
C GLY A 281 -18.57 5.08 18.31
N LEU A 282 -17.61 5.60 19.09
CA LEU A 282 -16.19 5.23 19.04
C LEU A 282 -15.93 3.71 19.07
N PRO A 283 -16.55 2.92 19.97
CA PRO A 283 -16.31 1.46 20.02
C PRO A 283 -16.73 0.77 18.72
N VAL A 284 -17.87 1.16 18.14
CA VAL A 284 -18.38 0.56 16.89
C VAL A 284 -17.41 0.82 15.75
N ILE A 285 -16.89 2.06 15.65
CA ILE A 285 -15.95 2.44 14.59
C ILE A 285 -14.63 1.68 14.75
N ILE A 286 -14.11 1.51 15.99
CA ILE A 286 -12.89 0.73 16.24
C ILE A 286 -13.06 -0.72 15.81
N VAL A 287 -14.14 -1.38 16.26
CA VAL A 287 -14.42 -2.79 15.90
C VAL A 287 -14.60 -2.92 14.39
N THR A 288 -15.36 -2.02 13.78
CA THR A 288 -15.57 -2.01 12.32
C THR A 288 -14.24 -1.81 11.57
N SER A 289 -13.34 -0.95 12.09
CA SER A 289 -12.01 -0.74 11.49
C SER A 289 -11.14 -2.00 11.54
N ILE A 290 -11.16 -2.77 12.64
CA ILE A 290 -10.47 -4.07 12.73
C ILE A 290 -11.03 -5.04 11.68
N LEU A 291 -12.35 -5.19 11.63
CA LEU A 291 -12.99 -6.10 10.69
C LEU A 291 -12.77 -5.68 9.24
N LEU A 292 -12.81 -4.38 8.94
CA LEU A 292 -12.47 -3.85 7.62
C LEU A 292 -11.02 -4.16 7.26
N GLY A 293 -10.08 -4.00 8.19
CA GLY A 293 -8.69 -4.40 7.98
C GLY A 293 -8.57 -5.86 7.57
N ILE A 294 -9.28 -6.77 8.29
CA ILE A 294 -9.29 -8.21 8.01
C ILE A 294 -9.74 -8.48 6.58
N VAL A 295 -10.91 -7.98 6.19
CA VAL A 295 -11.49 -8.29 4.87
C VAL A 295 -10.80 -7.58 3.73
N THR A 296 -10.19 -6.40 3.96
CA THR A 296 -9.53 -5.62 2.91
C THR A 296 -8.20 -6.23 2.51
N LYS A 297 -7.31 -6.48 3.45
CA LYS A 297 -5.97 -7.00 3.14
C LYS A 297 -5.92 -8.53 3.08
N GLY A 298 -6.94 -9.19 3.64
CA GLY A 298 -7.14 -10.64 3.48
C GLY A 298 -7.45 -11.05 2.04
N THR A 299 -8.05 -10.19 1.22
CA THR A 299 -8.35 -10.50 -0.20
C THR A 299 -7.11 -10.57 -1.09
N VAL A 300 -5.98 -9.97 -0.71
CA VAL A 300 -4.75 -9.95 -1.52
C VAL A 300 -4.23 -11.36 -1.82
N PRO A 301 -3.95 -12.24 -0.83
CA PRO A 301 -3.52 -13.60 -1.12
C PRO A 301 -4.62 -14.43 -1.81
N VAL A 302 -5.89 -14.15 -1.54
CA VAL A 302 -7.02 -14.84 -2.17
C VAL A 302 -7.06 -14.59 -3.67
N LEU A 303 -6.90 -13.32 -4.10
CA LEU A 303 -6.87 -12.96 -5.51
C LEU A 303 -5.63 -13.50 -6.23
N GLN A 304 -4.48 -13.53 -5.56
CA GLN A 304 -3.27 -14.14 -6.13
C GLN A 304 -3.48 -15.64 -6.37
N THR A 305 -4.09 -16.34 -5.41
CA THR A 305 -4.43 -17.76 -5.58
C THR A 305 -5.43 -17.94 -6.71
N LEU A 306 -6.52 -17.17 -6.74
CA LEU A 306 -7.55 -17.23 -7.78
C LEU A 306 -6.97 -17.01 -9.19
N LEU A 307 -5.97 -16.14 -9.32
CA LEU A 307 -5.31 -15.83 -10.59
C LEU A 307 -4.50 -17.00 -11.15
N VAL A 308 -3.76 -17.70 -10.28
CA VAL A 308 -2.84 -18.78 -10.70
C VAL A 308 -3.48 -20.15 -10.73
N GLU A 309 -4.60 -20.32 -10.05
CA GLU A 309 -5.31 -21.61 -9.89
C GLU A 309 -5.54 -22.37 -11.21
N PRO A 310 -5.93 -21.73 -12.36
CA PRO A 310 -6.14 -22.44 -13.62
C PRO A 310 -4.86 -22.64 -14.46
N VAL A 311 -3.73 -22.10 -14.05
CA VAL A 311 -2.51 -22.06 -14.85
C VAL A 311 -1.60 -23.21 -14.47
N THR A 312 -1.32 -24.08 -15.43
CA THR A 312 -0.45 -25.25 -15.24
C THR A 312 1.03 -24.97 -15.51
N ASP A 313 1.32 -23.90 -16.26
CA ASP A 313 2.70 -23.51 -16.59
C ASP A 313 3.27 -22.51 -15.57
N PRO A 314 4.25 -22.92 -14.75
CA PRO A 314 4.86 -22.02 -13.77
C PRO A 314 5.57 -20.81 -14.40
N GLN A 315 5.96 -20.87 -15.67
CA GLN A 315 6.62 -19.74 -16.36
C GLN A 315 5.63 -18.59 -16.66
N ALA A 316 4.35 -18.92 -16.80
CA ALA A 316 3.29 -17.92 -16.99
C ALA A 316 2.95 -17.16 -15.70
N TYR A 317 3.32 -17.65 -14.53
CA TYR A 317 3.02 -16.98 -13.25
C TYR A 317 3.65 -15.61 -13.15
N ASP A 318 4.89 -15.43 -13.58
CA ASP A 318 5.60 -14.17 -13.52
C ASP A 318 4.88 -13.09 -14.34
N ASP A 319 4.41 -13.44 -15.54
CA ASP A 319 3.68 -12.54 -16.43
C ASP A 319 2.30 -12.19 -15.87
N LEU A 320 1.61 -13.17 -15.28
CA LEU A 320 0.30 -12.97 -14.64
C LEU A 320 0.40 -12.07 -13.42
N PHE A 321 1.39 -12.30 -12.54
CA PHE A 321 1.61 -11.45 -11.37
C PHE A 321 2.04 -10.03 -11.78
N ALA A 322 2.89 -9.89 -12.80
CA ALA A 322 3.29 -8.60 -13.32
C ALA A 322 2.08 -7.82 -13.86
N PHE A 323 1.23 -8.49 -14.64
CA PHE A 323 0.01 -7.90 -15.18
C PHE A 323 -0.97 -7.48 -14.08
N ASN A 324 -1.18 -8.36 -13.11
CA ASN A 324 -2.07 -8.09 -11.97
C ASN A 324 -1.57 -6.92 -11.11
N THR A 325 -0.26 -6.83 -10.90
CA THR A 325 0.38 -5.72 -10.17
C THR A 325 0.25 -4.41 -10.94
N PHE A 326 0.43 -4.43 -12.26
CA PHE A 326 0.23 -3.27 -13.12
C PHE A 326 -1.22 -2.78 -13.09
N ALA A 327 -2.18 -3.69 -13.22
CA ALA A 327 -3.61 -3.39 -13.16
C ALA A 327 -4.01 -2.76 -11.81
N ARG A 328 -3.52 -3.32 -10.69
CA ARG A 328 -3.74 -2.76 -9.35
C ARG A 328 -3.02 -1.43 -9.16
N GLY A 329 -1.83 -1.27 -9.72
CA GLY A 329 -1.08 0.00 -9.70
C GLY A 329 -1.88 1.15 -10.32
N SER A 330 -2.63 0.87 -11.39
CA SER A 330 -3.51 1.87 -12.03
C SER A 330 -4.59 2.37 -11.07
N THR A 331 -5.17 1.51 -10.25
CA THR A 331 -6.17 1.93 -9.25
C THR A 331 -5.55 2.79 -8.17
N ASN A 332 -4.33 2.48 -7.73
CA ASN A 332 -3.62 3.28 -6.72
C ASN A 332 -3.25 4.68 -7.20
N ILE A 333 -3.19 4.90 -8.52
CA ILE A 333 -2.97 6.22 -9.11
C ILE A 333 -4.31 6.98 -9.25
N LEU A 334 -5.35 6.31 -9.74
CA LEU A 334 -6.61 6.98 -10.10
C LEU A 334 -7.53 7.19 -8.89
N THR A 335 -7.60 6.24 -7.96
CA THR A 335 -8.56 6.30 -6.85
C THR A 335 -8.32 7.43 -5.87
N PRO A 336 -7.09 7.77 -5.42
CA PRO A 336 -6.91 8.90 -4.51
C PRO A 336 -7.34 10.22 -5.14
N LEU A 337 -7.07 10.40 -6.44
CA LEU A 337 -7.50 11.59 -7.18
C LEU A 337 -9.02 11.72 -7.18
N LEU A 338 -9.72 10.65 -7.59
CA LEU A 338 -11.18 10.62 -7.63
C LEU A 338 -11.78 10.85 -6.24
N PHE A 339 -11.26 10.16 -5.23
CA PHE A 339 -11.77 10.25 -3.86
C PHE A 339 -11.51 11.61 -3.22
N GLY A 340 -10.36 12.23 -3.50
CA GLY A 340 -10.08 13.60 -3.06
C GLY A 340 -11.09 14.60 -3.64
N PHE A 341 -11.42 14.46 -4.92
CA PHE A 341 -12.45 15.30 -5.55
C PHE A 341 -13.84 15.04 -4.96
N ILE A 342 -14.23 13.78 -4.74
CA ILE A 342 -15.53 13.44 -4.11
C ILE A 342 -15.61 14.00 -2.70
N ALA A 343 -14.56 13.86 -1.89
CA ALA A 343 -14.53 14.40 -0.54
C ALA A 343 -14.72 15.92 -0.52
N SER A 344 -14.02 16.62 -1.42
CA SER A 344 -14.12 18.10 -1.50
C SER A 344 -15.44 18.61 -2.08
N ALA A 345 -16.05 17.87 -3.02
CA ALA A 345 -17.28 18.28 -3.67
C ALA A 345 -18.54 17.97 -2.84
N PHE A 346 -18.51 16.88 -2.08
CA PHE A 346 -19.67 16.38 -1.32
C PHE A 346 -19.32 16.18 0.16
N SER A 347 -18.75 15.03 0.51
CA SER A 347 -18.14 14.73 1.81
C SER A 347 -17.32 13.44 1.74
N ALA A 348 -16.48 13.19 2.76
CA ALA A 348 -15.71 11.95 2.86
C ALA A 348 -16.60 10.69 3.00
N GLU A 349 -17.84 10.83 3.48
CA GLU A 349 -18.80 9.71 3.62
C GLU A 349 -19.15 9.10 2.26
N TYR A 350 -19.32 9.93 1.21
CA TYR A 350 -19.66 9.45 -0.14
C TYR A 350 -18.57 8.55 -0.74
N ILE A 351 -17.30 8.74 -0.34
CA ILE A 351 -16.21 7.84 -0.74
C ILE A 351 -16.48 6.43 -0.24
N TYR A 352 -16.87 6.28 1.02
CA TYR A 352 -17.13 4.98 1.65
C TYR A 352 -18.39 4.33 1.11
N VAL A 353 -19.41 5.11 0.78
CA VAL A 353 -20.60 4.61 0.07
C VAL A 353 -20.20 4.07 -1.31
N LEU A 354 -19.40 4.82 -2.07
CA LEU A 354 -18.91 4.37 -3.38
C LEU A 354 -18.06 3.10 -3.26
N MET A 355 -17.15 3.04 -2.29
CA MET A 355 -16.37 1.85 -2.01
C MET A 355 -17.26 0.64 -1.67
N ALA A 356 -18.33 0.83 -0.89
CA ALA A 356 -19.28 -0.22 -0.55
C ALA A 356 -19.98 -0.77 -1.80
N ILE A 357 -20.43 0.11 -2.67
CA ILE A 357 -21.08 -0.25 -3.94
C ILE A 357 -20.11 -1.01 -4.85
N VAL A 358 -18.89 -0.48 -5.06
CA VAL A 358 -17.88 -1.12 -5.90
C VAL A 358 -17.44 -2.47 -5.33
N SER A 359 -17.42 -2.62 -4.00
CA SER A 359 -17.12 -3.89 -3.35
C SER A 359 -18.13 -4.99 -3.72
N VAL A 360 -19.41 -4.66 -3.84
CA VAL A 360 -20.44 -5.60 -4.34
C VAL A 360 -20.20 -5.91 -5.83
N PHE A 361 -19.93 -4.90 -6.64
CA PHE A 361 -19.65 -5.11 -8.07
C PHE A 361 -18.38 -5.95 -8.32
N ALA A 362 -17.40 -5.92 -7.41
CA ALA A 362 -16.21 -6.76 -7.50
C ALA A 362 -16.50 -8.28 -7.44
N VAL A 363 -17.67 -8.65 -6.93
CA VAL A 363 -18.12 -10.05 -6.89
C VAL A 363 -18.53 -10.56 -8.28
N ALA A 364 -19.10 -9.70 -9.11
CA ALA A 364 -19.65 -10.09 -10.41
C ALA A 364 -18.63 -10.77 -11.35
N PRO A 365 -17.42 -10.23 -11.58
CA PRO A 365 -16.43 -10.90 -12.44
C PRO A 365 -16.10 -12.31 -11.95
N VAL A 366 -15.99 -12.53 -10.65
CA VAL A 366 -15.66 -13.82 -10.06
C VAL A 366 -16.84 -14.80 -10.17
N LEU A 367 -18.09 -14.32 -10.10
CA LEU A 367 -19.28 -15.16 -10.29
C LEU A 367 -19.41 -15.65 -11.73
N PHE A 368 -19.13 -14.79 -12.71
CA PHE A 368 -19.29 -15.08 -14.15
C PHE A 368 -18.02 -15.66 -14.79
N GLY A 369 -16.88 -15.66 -14.08
CA GLY A 369 -15.70 -16.43 -14.47
C GLY A 369 -16.06 -17.92 -14.53
N ARG A 370 -15.54 -18.67 -15.52
CA ARG A 370 -15.82 -20.11 -15.64
C ARG A 370 -15.43 -20.83 -14.36
N PRO A 371 -16.28 -21.68 -13.79
CA PRO A 371 -15.87 -22.59 -12.73
C PRO A 371 -14.77 -23.50 -13.30
N MET A 372 -13.69 -23.70 -12.55
CA MET A 372 -12.77 -24.80 -12.87
C MET A 372 -13.55 -26.10 -12.86
N ARG A 373 -13.37 -26.88 -13.91
CA ARG A 373 -13.72 -28.29 -13.87
C ARG A 373 -12.73 -28.95 -12.92
N ALA A 374 -13.26 -29.48 -11.80
CA ALA A 374 -12.51 -30.32 -10.89
C ALA A 374 -11.92 -31.52 -11.61
#